data_255cb37c67086d97710c53c4b3b896a0
#
_entry.id   255cb37c67086d97710c53c4b3b896a0
#
_cell.length_a   1.000
_cell.length_b   1.000
_cell.length_c   1.000
_cell.angle_alpha   90.00
_cell.angle_beta   90.00
_cell.angle_gamma   90.00
#
_symmetry.space_group_name_H-M   'P 1'
#
loop_
_entity.id
_entity.type
_entity.pdbx_description
1 polymer ?
#
loop_
_entity_poly.entity_id
_entity_poly.type
_entity_poly.pdbx_seq_one_letter_code
_entity_poly.pdbx_strand_id
1 'polypeptide(L)'
;MVERVLDGRYALEMLVGSGGMADVYRAKDQLLERTVAVKILHRQYENDTEFIARFQREAKAAARITHPNIVNVFDVGVAEGRHYIVMEYVPGRTLKERIKDEGPVPPAQALHIARQIAGALAQAHANNLVHCDIKPHNILVMPDGNVKVADFGIARAVTESTMTYNDNIMGSVHYFSPEQARGTIITPKSDVYSLGVVLYEMLTGRIPFDGNTAVSIARKHLEEEPQSVRSIVPSIPPVVEALVTRMMAKEPALRPDSRLLVQDITRTEQMMRGDTAAMHTFDPDATRVLSPVEAQEIGAIAEAEEEENEAEEKSFFRTRKFKFGLVLILMLGFFTGFFLSFGKFWSSVEIAVPDVTGKQLTLARQILEDQHLRVTVAETYDASVPVGIVVSQTPEAGTKVKEERTITIYVSKGGEEL
;
A
#
# COMPACT_ATOMS: atom_id res chain seq x y z
N MET A 1 18.53 -35.85 -8.49
CA MET A 1 18.25 -34.46 -8.12
C MET A 1 19.14 -34.17 -6.92
N VAL A 2 19.97 -33.13 -6.98
CA VAL A 2 20.76 -32.71 -5.82
C VAL A 2 19.77 -32.15 -4.80
N GLU A 3 19.68 -32.80 -3.67
CA GLU A 3 18.83 -32.40 -2.55
C GLU A 3 19.36 -31.05 -2.03
N ARG A 4 18.62 -29.96 -2.29
CA ARG A 4 19.05 -28.64 -1.88
C ARG A 4 18.60 -28.42 -0.45
N VAL A 5 19.55 -28.42 0.48
CA VAL A 5 19.32 -28.18 1.91
C VAL A 5 19.64 -26.70 2.21
N LEU A 6 18.67 -25.94 2.69
CA LEU A 6 18.89 -24.58 3.16
C LEU A 6 19.33 -24.59 4.61
N ASP A 7 20.38 -23.84 4.91
CA ASP A 7 20.94 -23.65 6.26
C ASP A 7 21.25 -24.98 6.99
N GLY A 8 21.60 -26.04 6.22
CA GLY A 8 21.85 -27.38 6.76
C GLY A 8 20.65 -28.02 7.46
N ARG A 9 19.43 -27.47 7.34
CA ARG A 9 18.24 -27.88 8.09
C ARG A 9 17.02 -28.17 7.20
N TYR A 10 16.74 -27.33 6.24
CA TYR A 10 15.50 -27.42 5.46
C TYR A 10 15.78 -28.05 4.10
N ALA A 11 15.47 -29.35 3.95
CA ALA A 11 15.61 -30.06 2.70
C ALA A 11 14.43 -29.73 1.77
N LEU A 12 14.69 -29.03 0.67
CA LEU A 12 13.68 -28.66 -0.32
C LEU A 12 13.27 -29.87 -1.14
N GLU A 13 11.96 -30.16 -1.17
CA GLU A 13 11.41 -31.33 -1.85
C GLU A 13 10.77 -30.95 -3.20
N MET A 14 9.78 -30.04 -3.18
CA MET A 14 8.96 -29.73 -4.33
C MET A 14 8.56 -28.26 -4.33
N LEU A 15 8.59 -27.62 -5.50
CA LEU A 15 8.01 -26.29 -5.70
C LEU A 15 6.48 -26.42 -5.64
N VAL A 16 5.84 -25.70 -4.73
CA VAL A 16 4.39 -25.72 -4.53
C VAL A 16 3.71 -24.40 -4.92
N GLY A 17 4.49 -23.34 -5.12
CA GLY A 17 3.98 -22.06 -5.60
C GLY A 17 5.11 -21.17 -6.09
N SER A 18 4.84 -20.35 -7.09
CA SER A 18 5.73 -19.31 -7.59
C SER A 18 4.95 -18.02 -7.73
N GLY A 19 5.42 -16.95 -7.11
CA GLY A 19 4.82 -15.61 -7.14
C GLY A 19 5.78 -14.57 -7.68
N GLY A 20 5.36 -13.32 -7.74
CA GLY A 20 6.18 -12.23 -8.31
C GLY A 20 7.47 -11.94 -7.54
N MET A 21 7.57 -12.31 -6.27
CA MET A 21 8.72 -11.98 -5.43
C MET A 21 9.45 -13.18 -4.86
N ALA A 22 8.81 -14.33 -4.76
CA ALA A 22 9.33 -15.49 -4.07
C ALA A 22 8.74 -16.78 -4.62
N ASP A 23 9.53 -17.84 -4.50
CA ASP A 23 9.11 -19.22 -4.71
C ASP A 23 8.81 -19.89 -3.38
N VAL A 24 7.77 -20.73 -3.34
CA VAL A 24 7.38 -21.50 -2.15
C VAL A 24 7.64 -22.97 -2.41
N TYR A 25 8.44 -23.57 -1.57
CA TYR A 25 8.77 -24.99 -1.61
C TYR A 25 8.15 -25.74 -0.44
N ARG A 26 7.63 -26.93 -0.70
CA ARG A 26 7.48 -27.94 0.34
C ARG A 26 8.87 -28.41 0.72
N ALA A 27 9.15 -28.51 2.02
CA ALA A 27 10.45 -28.89 2.54
C ALA A 27 10.31 -29.77 3.80
N LYS A 28 11.36 -30.51 4.11
CA LYS A 28 11.51 -31.27 5.36
C LYS A 28 12.40 -30.48 6.32
N ASP A 29 11.90 -30.10 7.48
CA ASP A 29 12.70 -29.65 8.61
C ASP A 29 13.39 -30.88 9.22
N GLN A 30 14.66 -31.08 8.91
CA GLN A 30 15.41 -32.27 9.33
C GLN A 30 15.68 -32.32 10.82
N LEU A 31 15.66 -31.15 11.51
CA LEU A 31 15.87 -31.08 12.95
C LEU A 31 14.62 -31.48 13.74
N LEU A 32 13.44 -31.02 13.30
CA LEU A 32 12.16 -31.29 13.96
C LEU A 32 11.34 -32.37 13.27
N GLU A 33 11.89 -33.00 12.23
CA GLU A 33 11.30 -34.10 11.46
C GLU A 33 9.88 -33.84 10.94
N ARG A 34 9.55 -32.57 10.66
CA ARG A 34 8.23 -32.14 10.20
C ARG A 34 8.28 -31.57 8.76
N THR A 35 7.14 -31.63 8.08
CA THR A 35 6.95 -30.94 6.79
C THR A 35 6.66 -29.46 7.03
N VAL A 36 7.33 -28.59 6.26
CA VAL A 36 7.20 -27.15 6.30
C VAL A 36 7.05 -26.57 4.88
N ALA A 37 6.58 -25.35 4.77
CA ALA A 37 6.70 -24.56 3.55
C ALA A 37 7.84 -23.55 3.72
N VAL A 38 8.67 -23.42 2.69
CA VAL A 38 9.79 -22.47 2.67
C VAL A 38 9.60 -21.51 1.53
N LYS A 39 9.35 -20.24 1.86
CA LYS A 39 9.21 -19.12 0.91
C LYS A 39 10.56 -18.47 0.73
N ILE A 40 11.13 -18.55 -0.49
CA ILE A 40 12.47 -18.09 -0.81
C ILE A 40 12.38 -16.89 -1.74
N LEU A 41 13.00 -15.77 -1.35
CA LEU A 41 13.03 -14.54 -2.14
C LEU A 41 13.75 -14.74 -3.47
N HIS A 42 13.24 -14.19 -4.58
CA HIS A 42 13.87 -14.25 -5.88
C HIS A 42 15.17 -13.45 -5.90
N ARG A 43 16.16 -13.94 -6.67
CA ARG A 43 17.49 -13.34 -6.79
C ARG A 43 17.50 -11.87 -7.20
N GLN A 44 16.56 -11.45 -8.02
CA GLN A 44 16.45 -10.06 -8.46
C GLN A 44 16.25 -9.06 -7.32
N TYR A 45 15.79 -9.51 -6.15
CA TYR A 45 15.57 -8.68 -4.96
C TYR A 45 16.66 -8.82 -3.89
N GLU A 46 17.69 -9.64 -4.12
CA GLU A 46 18.77 -9.90 -3.14
C GLU A 46 19.59 -8.65 -2.78
N ASN A 47 19.61 -7.65 -3.67
CA ASN A 47 20.31 -6.38 -3.46
C ASN A 47 19.37 -5.21 -3.10
N ASP A 48 18.07 -5.44 -3.03
CA ASP A 48 17.09 -4.43 -2.64
C ASP A 48 16.87 -4.46 -1.14
N THR A 49 17.63 -3.60 -0.44
CA THR A 49 17.61 -3.52 1.04
C THR A 49 16.24 -3.15 1.61
N GLU A 50 15.47 -2.33 0.89
CA GLU A 50 14.12 -1.96 1.31
C GLU A 50 13.16 -3.13 1.19
N PHE A 51 13.26 -3.86 0.07
CA PHE A 51 12.44 -5.05 -0.18
C PHE A 51 12.73 -6.17 0.82
N ILE A 52 14.02 -6.44 1.09
CA ILE A 52 14.47 -7.41 2.11
C ILE A 52 13.95 -7.03 3.49
N ALA A 53 14.11 -5.77 3.89
CA ALA A 53 13.64 -5.29 5.19
C ALA A 53 12.11 -5.43 5.33
N ARG A 54 11.36 -5.24 4.24
CA ARG A 54 9.92 -5.45 4.18
C ARG A 54 9.58 -6.94 4.35
N PHE A 55 10.20 -7.82 3.56
CA PHE A 55 10.04 -9.26 3.63
C PHE A 55 10.26 -9.82 5.05
N GLN A 56 11.34 -9.37 5.71
CA GLN A 56 11.65 -9.78 7.09
C GLN A 56 10.65 -9.22 8.12
N ARG A 57 10.17 -7.98 7.94
CA ARG A 57 9.15 -7.39 8.82
C ARG A 57 7.83 -8.16 8.74
N GLU A 58 7.42 -8.55 7.52
CA GLU A 58 6.24 -9.39 7.29
C GLU A 58 6.30 -10.66 8.11
N ALA A 59 7.39 -11.40 7.94
CA ALA A 59 7.57 -12.64 8.66
C ALA A 59 7.54 -12.45 10.18
N LYS A 60 8.25 -11.44 10.71
CA LYS A 60 8.28 -11.13 12.15
C LYS A 60 6.91 -10.72 12.70
N ALA A 61 6.12 -10.01 11.91
CA ALA A 61 4.77 -9.60 12.32
C ALA A 61 3.82 -10.81 12.35
N ALA A 62 3.84 -11.63 11.29
CA ALA A 62 3.04 -12.86 11.21
C ALA A 62 3.42 -13.89 12.30
N ALA A 63 4.71 -13.99 12.65
CA ALA A 63 5.20 -14.91 13.67
C ALA A 63 4.67 -14.62 15.11
N ARG A 64 4.12 -13.42 15.35
CA ARG A 64 3.54 -13.04 16.65
C ARG A 64 2.11 -13.51 16.85
N ILE A 65 1.48 -13.98 15.77
CA ILE A 65 0.05 -14.33 15.80
C ILE A 65 -0.10 -15.84 15.61
N THR A 66 -0.83 -16.46 16.49
CA THR A 66 -1.24 -17.86 16.36
C THR A 66 -2.76 -17.92 16.33
N HIS A 67 -3.30 -18.54 15.29
CA HIS A 67 -4.74 -18.75 15.09
C HIS A 67 -4.98 -19.96 14.20
N PRO A 68 -6.00 -20.79 14.42
CA PRO A 68 -6.26 -21.98 13.59
C PRO A 68 -6.40 -21.65 12.09
N ASN A 69 -6.90 -20.46 11.76
CA ASN A 69 -7.12 -20.03 10.37
C ASN A 69 -6.03 -19.05 9.87
N ILE A 70 -4.84 -19.02 10.48
CA ILE A 70 -3.66 -18.29 10.00
C ILE A 70 -2.54 -19.30 9.76
N VAL A 71 -1.79 -19.11 8.68
CA VAL A 71 -0.55 -19.88 8.42
C VAL A 71 0.52 -19.42 9.40
N ASN A 72 1.01 -20.33 10.24
CA ASN A 72 2.01 -20.00 11.24
C ASN A 72 3.38 -19.82 10.60
N VAL A 73 4.11 -18.78 10.99
CA VAL A 73 5.53 -18.57 10.63
C VAL A 73 6.39 -19.18 11.74
N PHE A 74 7.35 -20.04 11.35
CA PHE A 74 8.20 -20.77 12.27
C PHE A 74 9.61 -20.21 12.38
N ASP A 75 10.16 -19.72 11.26
CA ASP A 75 11.55 -19.27 11.20
C ASP A 75 11.77 -18.28 10.05
N VAL A 76 12.84 -17.49 10.15
CA VAL A 76 13.29 -16.55 9.10
C VAL A 76 14.81 -16.62 9.04
N GLY A 77 15.37 -16.81 7.86
CA GLY A 77 16.81 -16.96 7.71
C GLY A 77 17.38 -16.40 6.41
N VAL A 78 18.69 -16.54 6.29
CA VAL A 78 19.47 -16.24 5.08
C VAL A 78 20.41 -17.39 4.83
N ALA A 79 20.31 -18.02 3.67
CA ALA A 79 21.20 -19.08 3.23
C ALA A 79 21.73 -18.76 1.83
N GLU A 80 23.04 -18.84 1.63
CA GLU A 80 23.70 -18.54 0.35
C GLU A 80 23.32 -17.17 -0.24
N GLY A 81 23.14 -16.14 0.62
CA GLY A 81 22.70 -14.79 0.26
C GLY A 81 21.19 -14.65 -0.01
N ARG A 82 20.42 -15.73 0.08
CA ARG A 82 18.98 -15.75 -0.20
C ARG A 82 18.17 -15.69 1.09
N HIS A 83 17.28 -14.74 1.17
CA HIS A 83 16.35 -14.61 2.29
C HIS A 83 15.20 -15.61 2.14
N TYR A 84 14.84 -16.27 3.25
CA TYR A 84 13.76 -17.23 3.28
C TYR A 84 12.91 -17.09 4.55
N ILE A 85 11.66 -17.55 4.45
CA ILE A 85 10.70 -17.67 5.56
C ILE A 85 10.26 -19.14 5.60
N VAL A 86 10.31 -19.73 6.79
CA VAL A 86 9.80 -21.07 7.05
C VAL A 86 8.45 -20.95 7.73
N MET A 87 7.44 -21.61 7.17
CA MET A 87 6.08 -21.52 7.64
C MET A 87 5.39 -22.89 7.62
N GLU A 88 4.22 -22.94 8.19
CA GLU A 88 3.35 -24.11 8.20
C GLU A 88 3.05 -24.56 6.76
N TYR A 89 3.29 -25.85 6.47
CA TYR A 89 2.81 -26.43 5.24
C TYR A 89 1.34 -26.79 5.37
N VAL A 90 0.50 -26.17 4.58
CA VAL A 90 -0.95 -26.40 4.55
C VAL A 90 -1.26 -27.29 3.34
N PRO A 91 -1.67 -28.55 3.54
CA PRO A 91 -2.10 -29.40 2.43
C PRO A 91 -3.45 -28.92 1.92
N GLY A 92 -3.52 -28.61 0.63
CA GLY A 92 -4.76 -28.09 0.01
C GLY A 92 -4.46 -27.28 -1.24
N ARG A 93 -5.43 -26.53 -1.66
CA ARG A 93 -5.35 -25.63 -2.81
C ARG A 93 -5.80 -24.22 -2.44
N THR A 94 -5.51 -23.22 -3.26
CA THR A 94 -5.98 -21.87 -3.05
C THR A 94 -7.50 -21.78 -3.27
N LEU A 95 -8.14 -20.84 -2.59
CA LEU A 95 -9.57 -20.54 -2.82
C LEU A 95 -9.79 -20.08 -4.27
N LYS A 96 -8.80 -19.44 -4.90
CA LYS A 96 -8.86 -19.04 -6.31
C LYS A 96 -8.97 -20.25 -7.25
N GLU A 97 -8.12 -21.25 -7.06
CA GLU A 97 -8.17 -22.52 -7.82
C GLU A 97 -9.52 -23.20 -7.62
N ARG A 98 -10.02 -23.26 -6.39
CA ARG A 98 -11.31 -23.83 -6.09
C ARG A 98 -12.46 -23.14 -6.83
N ILE A 99 -12.52 -21.79 -6.78
CA ILE A 99 -13.55 -21.02 -7.47
C ILE A 99 -13.46 -21.24 -9.00
N LYS A 100 -12.22 -21.28 -9.53
CA LYS A 100 -11.99 -21.50 -10.96
C LYS A 100 -12.45 -22.87 -11.42
N ASP A 101 -12.16 -23.92 -10.64
CA ASP A 101 -12.41 -25.30 -11.02
C ASP A 101 -13.84 -25.76 -10.76
N GLU A 102 -14.44 -25.30 -9.65
CA GLU A 102 -15.76 -25.75 -9.18
C GLU A 102 -16.87 -24.73 -9.45
N GLY A 103 -16.52 -23.49 -9.82
CA GLY A 103 -17.48 -22.40 -10.00
C GLY A 103 -17.96 -21.77 -8.67
N PRO A 104 -19.14 -21.13 -8.66
CA PRO A 104 -19.68 -20.46 -7.48
C PRO A 104 -19.84 -21.40 -6.29
N VAL A 105 -19.48 -20.89 -5.12
CA VAL A 105 -19.58 -21.64 -3.85
C VAL A 105 -20.99 -21.48 -3.28
N PRO A 106 -21.64 -22.56 -2.82
CA PRO A 106 -22.95 -22.46 -2.18
C PRO A 106 -22.95 -21.48 -1.00
N PRO A 107 -23.99 -20.65 -0.80
CA PRO A 107 -24.00 -19.56 0.18
C PRO A 107 -23.63 -19.99 1.60
N ALA A 108 -24.13 -21.13 2.08
CA ALA A 108 -23.79 -21.63 3.41
C ALA A 108 -22.28 -21.94 3.58
N GLN A 109 -21.67 -22.49 2.53
CA GLN A 109 -20.25 -22.80 2.52
C GLN A 109 -19.39 -21.54 2.35
N ALA A 110 -19.83 -20.60 1.51
CA ALA A 110 -19.17 -19.30 1.35
C ALA A 110 -19.14 -18.50 2.66
N LEU A 111 -20.26 -18.48 3.40
CA LEU A 111 -20.32 -17.87 4.74
C LEU A 111 -19.41 -18.59 5.74
N HIS A 112 -19.39 -19.92 5.75
CA HIS A 112 -18.51 -20.70 6.62
C HIS A 112 -17.03 -20.36 6.37
N ILE A 113 -16.60 -20.24 5.11
CA ILE A 113 -15.25 -19.82 4.73
C ILE A 113 -15.02 -18.36 5.17
N ALA A 114 -15.93 -17.45 4.85
CA ALA A 114 -15.81 -16.04 5.22
C ALA A 114 -15.71 -15.84 6.73
N ARG A 115 -16.45 -16.60 7.53
CA ARG A 115 -16.41 -16.54 8.99
C ARG A 115 -15.03 -16.95 9.55
N GLN A 116 -14.41 -17.99 8.98
CA GLN A 116 -13.06 -18.41 9.37
C GLN A 116 -12.02 -17.32 9.05
N ILE A 117 -12.12 -16.70 7.86
CA ILE A 117 -11.23 -15.59 7.45
C ILE A 117 -11.47 -14.38 8.36
N ALA A 118 -12.73 -14.03 8.64
CA ALA A 118 -13.07 -12.92 9.54
C ALA A 118 -12.51 -13.15 10.95
N GLY A 119 -12.54 -14.39 11.47
CA GLY A 119 -11.90 -14.76 12.73
C GLY A 119 -10.38 -14.56 12.73
N ALA A 120 -9.71 -14.97 11.64
CA ALA A 120 -8.28 -14.73 11.45
C ALA A 120 -7.96 -13.22 11.42
N LEU A 121 -8.75 -12.43 10.69
CA LEU A 121 -8.61 -10.98 10.64
C LEU A 121 -8.86 -10.32 12.00
N ALA A 122 -9.88 -10.75 12.74
CA ALA A 122 -10.17 -10.22 14.08
C ALA A 122 -8.98 -10.43 15.03
N GLN A 123 -8.33 -11.60 14.97
CA GLN A 123 -7.13 -11.90 15.76
C GLN A 123 -5.94 -11.03 15.33
N ALA A 124 -5.73 -10.83 14.02
CA ALA A 124 -4.66 -9.99 13.50
C ALA A 124 -4.86 -8.52 13.90
N HIS A 125 -6.07 -8.00 13.70
CA HIS A 125 -6.43 -6.62 14.05
C HIS A 125 -6.31 -6.32 15.54
N ALA A 126 -6.66 -7.28 16.41
CA ALA A 126 -6.45 -7.17 17.85
C ALA A 126 -4.96 -7.06 18.23
N ASN A 127 -4.05 -7.50 17.34
CA ASN A 127 -2.60 -7.37 17.49
C ASN A 127 -2.03 -6.23 16.64
N ASN A 128 -2.86 -5.28 16.21
CA ASN A 128 -2.48 -4.12 15.37
C ASN A 128 -1.83 -4.52 14.04
N LEU A 129 -2.18 -5.67 13.48
CA LEU A 129 -1.72 -6.13 12.18
C LEU A 129 -2.87 -6.13 11.19
N VAL A 130 -2.76 -5.31 10.14
CA VAL A 130 -3.68 -5.28 9.00
C VAL A 130 -3.08 -6.14 7.89
N HIS A 131 -3.89 -6.96 7.24
CA HIS A 131 -3.42 -7.90 6.20
C HIS A 131 -3.06 -7.20 4.89
N CYS A 132 -3.86 -6.25 4.45
CA CYS A 132 -3.66 -5.41 3.26
C CYS A 132 -3.71 -6.11 1.88
N ASP A 133 -3.71 -7.44 1.80
CA ASP A 133 -3.74 -8.21 0.54
C ASP A 133 -4.67 -9.44 0.65
N ILE A 134 -5.88 -9.26 1.19
CA ILE A 134 -6.91 -10.32 1.25
C ILE A 134 -7.42 -10.57 -0.16
N LYS A 135 -7.18 -11.79 -0.66
CA LYS A 135 -7.60 -12.27 -1.96
C LYS A 135 -7.64 -13.80 -1.97
N PRO A 136 -8.39 -14.44 -2.90
CA PRO A 136 -8.52 -15.90 -2.92
C PRO A 136 -7.19 -16.67 -3.11
N HIS A 137 -6.16 -16.04 -3.68
CA HIS A 137 -4.84 -16.65 -3.81
C HIS A 137 -4.12 -16.81 -2.46
N ASN A 138 -4.41 -15.94 -1.48
CA ASN A 138 -3.81 -15.95 -0.15
C ASN A 138 -4.67 -16.74 0.87
N ILE A 139 -5.67 -17.46 0.42
CA ILE A 139 -6.55 -18.29 1.25
C ILE A 139 -6.37 -19.75 0.80
N LEU A 140 -5.84 -20.58 1.69
CA LEU A 140 -5.64 -22.00 1.45
C LEU A 140 -6.84 -22.77 2.00
N VAL A 141 -7.44 -23.61 1.16
CA VAL A 141 -8.58 -24.46 1.51
C VAL A 141 -8.09 -25.89 1.70
N MET A 142 -8.28 -26.42 2.90
CA MET A 142 -7.92 -27.77 3.28
C MET A 142 -9.02 -28.78 2.86
N PRO A 143 -8.68 -30.08 2.74
CA PRO A 143 -9.64 -31.11 2.35
C PRO A 143 -10.84 -31.25 3.29
N ASP A 144 -10.71 -30.88 4.55
CA ASP A 144 -11.77 -30.90 5.57
C ASP A 144 -12.71 -29.66 5.50
N GLY A 145 -12.44 -28.73 4.57
CA GLY A 145 -13.20 -27.49 4.39
C GLY A 145 -12.77 -26.34 5.27
N ASN A 146 -11.79 -26.55 6.16
CA ASN A 146 -11.17 -25.46 6.90
C ASN A 146 -10.29 -24.62 6.00
N VAL A 147 -10.08 -23.35 6.37
CA VAL A 147 -9.21 -22.45 5.62
C VAL A 147 -8.11 -21.83 6.47
N LYS A 148 -7.01 -21.48 5.82
CA LYS A 148 -5.94 -20.70 6.43
C LYS A 148 -5.59 -19.52 5.55
N VAL A 149 -5.47 -18.35 6.18
CA VAL A 149 -5.00 -17.11 5.55
C VAL A 149 -3.48 -17.10 5.59
N ALA A 150 -2.89 -16.94 4.42
CA ALA A 150 -1.43 -16.86 4.21
C ALA A 150 -1.03 -15.43 3.81
N ASP A 151 0.26 -15.13 3.86
CA ASP A 151 0.85 -13.91 3.33
C ASP A 151 0.23 -12.63 3.90
N PHE A 152 0.30 -12.46 5.21
CA PHE A 152 -0.03 -11.19 5.86
C PHE A 152 0.88 -10.10 5.30
N GLY A 153 0.35 -9.37 4.30
CA GLY A 153 1.05 -8.32 3.59
C GLY A 153 1.22 -7.12 4.49
N ILE A 154 2.45 -6.66 4.65
CA ILE A 154 2.72 -5.35 5.22
C ILE A 154 2.29 -4.33 4.18
N ALA A 155 1.61 -3.28 4.66
CA ALA A 155 1.12 -2.16 3.89
C ALA A 155 1.97 -1.90 2.64
N ARG A 156 1.52 -2.38 1.50
CA ARG A 156 1.98 -1.89 0.21
C ARG A 156 1.53 -0.44 0.18
N ALA A 157 2.46 0.48 0.44
CA ALA A 157 2.27 1.85 0.01
C ALA A 157 2.16 1.78 -1.51
N VAL A 158 0.93 1.77 -2.01
CA VAL A 158 0.63 1.86 -3.43
C VAL A 158 0.87 3.30 -3.79
N THR A 159 2.06 3.61 -4.33
CA THR A 159 2.32 4.89 -4.97
C THR A 159 1.86 4.80 -6.43
N GLU A 160 1.43 5.90 -7.03
CA GLU A 160 1.03 5.95 -8.46
C GLU A 160 2.10 5.35 -9.39
N SER A 161 3.38 5.48 -9.03
CA SER A 161 4.50 4.90 -9.78
C SER A 161 4.57 3.37 -9.70
N THR A 162 4.01 2.73 -8.66
CA THR A 162 3.94 1.27 -8.56
C THR A 162 2.77 0.66 -9.32
N MET A 163 1.69 1.42 -9.56
CA MET A 163 0.53 0.94 -10.33
C MET A 163 0.82 0.73 -11.82
N THR A 164 1.85 1.39 -12.37
CA THR A 164 2.11 1.42 -13.82
C THR A 164 3.07 0.35 -14.33
N TYR A 165 3.81 -0.37 -13.48
CA TYR A 165 4.97 -1.16 -13.95
C TYR A 165 4.99 -2.66 -13.62
N ASN A 166 4.01 -3.24 -12.94
CA ASN A 166 4.06 -4.66 -12.57
C ASN A 166 2.76 -5.42 -12.88
N ASP A 167 2.83 -6.42 -13.78
CA ASP A 167 1.75 -7.36 -14.08
C ASP A 167 1.21 -8.10 -12.83
N ASN A 168 2.04 -8.27 -11.79
CA ASN A 168 1.64 -8.86 -10.52
C ASN A 168 0.68 -8.00 -9.69
N ILE A 169 0.61 -6.69 -9.95
CA ILE A 169 -0.35 -5.77 -9.30
C ILE A 169 -1.73 -5.96 -9.92
N MET A 170 -1.81 -6.28 -11.20
CA MET A 170 -3.06 -6.48 -11.94
C MET A 170 -3.99 -7.48 -11.24
N GLY A 171 -3.46 -8.60 -10.73
CA GLY A 171 -4.25 -9.60 -10.01
C GLY A 171 -4.76 -9.13 -8.64
N SER A 172 -3.99 -8.35 -7.90
CA SER A 172 -4.35 -7.89 -6.55
C SER A 172 -5.31 -6.71 -6.58
N VAL A 173 -5.26 -5.84 -7.61
CA VAL A 173 -6.08 -4.63 -7.69
C VAL A 173 -7.59 -4.92 -7.69
N HIS A 174 -8.01 -6.11 -8.13
CA HIS A 174 -9.40 -6.54 -8.12
C HIS A 174 -10.00 -6.66 -6.71
N TYR A 175 -9.18 -6.70 -5.68
CA TYR A 175 -9.57 -6.85 -4.26
C TYR A 175 -9.23 -5.63 -3.42
N PHE A 176 -8.74 -4.54 -4.04
CA PHE A 176 -8.38 -3.32 -3.34
C PHE A 176 -9.59 -2.67 -2.69
N SER A 177 -9.40 -2.18 -1.49
CA SER A 177 -10.36 -1.27 -0.89
C SER A 177 -10.29 0.12 -1.54
N PRO A 178 -11.36 0.94 -1.43
CA PRO A 178 -11.33 2.32 -1.92
C PRO A 178 -10.16 3.14 -1.37
N GLU A 179 -9.81 2.98 -0.10
CA GLU A 179 -8.67 3.66 0.52
C GLU A 179 -7.33 3.19 -0.05
N GLN A 180 -7.18 1.91 -0.40
CA GLN A 180 -6.00 1.42 -1.12
C GLN A 180 -5.92 2.00 -2.53
N ALA A 181 -7.04 2.06 -3.23
CA ALA A 181 -7.12 2.64 -4.57
C ALA A 181 -6.81 4.15 -4.57
N ARG A 182 -7.14 4.89 -3.49
CA ARG A 182 -6.78 6.30 -3.30
C ARG A 182 -5.35 6.52 -2.81
N GLY A 183 -4.65 5.49 -2.35
CA GLY A 183 -3.36 5.64 -1.68
C GLY A 183 -3.44 6.30 -0.30
N THR A 184 -4.60 6.23 0.36
CA THR A 184 -4.83 6.78 1.70
C THR A 184 -4.53 5.75 2.80
N ILE A 185 -4.74 6.13 4.07
CA ILE A 185 -4.41 5.28 5.22
C ILE A 185 -5.23 3.99 5.18
N ILE A 186 -4.53 2.86 5.18
CA ILE A 186 -5.12 1.52 5.24
C ILE A 186 -5.42 1.19 6.71
N THR A 187 -6.61 0.64 6.96
CA THR A 187 -7.09 0.30 8.29
C THR A 187 -7.65 -1.13 8.31
N PRO A 188 -7.99 -1.70 9.47
CA PRO A 188 -8.72 -2.96 9.57
C PRO A 188 -9.98 -3.05 8.70
N LYS A 189 -10.63 -1.91 8.43
CA LYS A 189 -11.82 -1.82 7.56
C LYS A 189 -11.50 -2.09 6.09
N SER A 190 -10.23 -1.94 5.67
CA SER A 190 -9.77 -2.26 4.33
C SER A 190 -9.81 -3.77 4.08
N ASP A 191 -9.37 -4.57 5.06
CA ASP A 191 -9.44 -6.03 4.97
C ASP A 191 -10.88 -6.54 4.94
N VAL A 192 -11.79 -5.86 5.65
CA VAL A 192 -13.24 -6.19 5.62
C VAL A 192 -13.82 -5.97 4.23
N TYR A 193 -13.44 -4.88 3.56
CA TYR A 193 -13.85 -4.63 2.17
C TYR A 193 -13.32 -5.73 1.23
N SER A 194 -12.02 -6.02 1.30
CA SER A 194 -11.39 -7.06 0.48
C SER A 194 -12.01 -8.44 0.72
N LEU A 195 -12.37 -8.77 1.97
CA LEU A 195 -13.12 -9.99 2.28
C LEU A 195 -14.53 -9.95 1.69
N GLY A 196 -15.18 -8.78 1.63
CA GLY A 196 -16.44 -8.57 0.92
C GLY A 196 -16.34 -8.90 -0.56
N VAL A 197 -15.27 -8.46 -1.22
CA VAL A 197 -14.97 -8.79 -2.62
C VAL A 197 -14.73 -10.30 -2.80
N VAL A 198 -14.01 -10.94 -1.89
CA VAL A 198 -13.79 -12.39 -1.90
C VAL A 198 -15.12 -13.15 -1.74
N LEU A 199 -15.98 -12.70 -0.82
CA LEU A 199 -17.31 -13.30 -0.61
C LEU A 199 -18.18 -13.12 -1.86
N TYR A 200 -18.17 -11.96 -2.49
CA TYR A 200 -18.84 -11.70 -3.76
C TYR A 200 -18.38 -12.69 -4.84
N GLU A 201 -17.07 -12.87 -4.99
CA GLU A 201 -16.51 -13.80 -5.98
C GLU A 201 -16.85 -15.25 -5.66
N MET A 202 -16.79 -15.67 -4.39
CA MET A 202 -17.25 -17.02 -3.99
C MET A 202 -18.71 -17.26 -4.39
N LEU A 203 -19.59 -16.32 -4.16
CA LEU A 203 -21.04 -16.45 -4.40
C LEU A 203 -21.40 -16.42 -5.88
N THR A 204 -20.67 -15.66 -6.70
CA THR A 204 -21.03 -15.39 -8.10
C THR A 204 -20.10 -16.06 -9.11
N GLY A 205 -18.93 -16.54 -8.69
CA GLY A 205 -17.86 -17.00 -9.57
C GLY A 205 -17.19 -15.87 -10.36
N ARG A 206 -17.50 -14.60 -10.06
CA ARG A 206 -17.01 -13.42 -10.80
C ARG A 206 -16.53 -12.35 -9.84
N ILE A 207 -15.50 -11.61 -10.25
CA ILE A 207 -15.06 -10.39 -9.55
C ILE A 207 -16.09 -9.26 -9.77
N PRO A 208 -16.30 -8.38 -8.77
CA PRO A 208 -17.28 -7.29 -8.90
C PRO A 208 -16.85 -6.21 -9.92
N PHE A 209 -15.56 -5.97 -10.04
CA PHE A 209 -15.00 -4.96 -10.93
C PHE A 209 -13.87 -5.54 -11.76
N ASP A 210 -13.96 -5.38 -13.08
CA ASP A 210 -12.97 -5.81 -14.05
C ASP A 210 -12.62 -4.67 -15.00
N GLY A 211 -11.45 -4.72 -15.64
CA GLY A 211 -10.99 -3.69 -16.55
C GLY A 211 -9.65 -4.02 -17.20
N ASN A 212 -9.31 -3.27 -18.24
CA ASN A 212 -8.10 -3.51 -19.04
C ASN A 212 -6.81 -2.99 -18.40
N THR A 213 -6.91 -2.19 -17.34
CA THR A 213 -5.76 -1.62 -16.62
C THR A 213 -6.01 -1.61 -15.11
N ALA A 214 -4.95 -1.71 -14.31
CA ALA A 214 -5.05 -1.60 -12.87
C ALA A 214 -5.70 -0.28 -12.41
N VAL A 215 -5.43 0.82 -13.11
CA VAL A 215 -6.02 2.14 -12.84
C VAL A 215 -7.53 2.12 -13.09
N SER A 216 -7.99 1.49 -14.18
CA SER A 216 -9.43 1.41 -14.48
C SER A 216 -10.19 0.58 -13.43
N ILE A 217 -9.59 -0.50 -12.93
CA ILE A 217 -10.16 -1.33 -11.87
C ILE A 217 -10.17 -0.57 -10.53
N ALA A 218 -9.06 0.06 -10.17
CA ALA A 218 -8.97 0.88 -8.96
C ALA A 218 -10.04 1.99 -8.94
N ARG A 219 -10.25 2.67 -10.07
CA ARG A 219 -11.30 3.69 -10.21
C ARG A 219 -12.70 3.13 -9.96
N LYS A 220 -13.01 1.93 -10.44
CA LYS A 220 -14.30 1.29 -10.17
C LYS A 220 -14.51 0.98 -8.69
N HIS A 221 -13.47 0.56 -7.97
CA HIS A 221 -13.53 0.42 -6.52
C HIS A 221 -13.86 1.74 -5.81
N LEU A 222 -13.49 2.88 -6.40
CA LEU A 222 -13.80 4.22 -5.85
C LEU A 222 -15.22 4.68 -6.15
N GLU A 223 -15.67 4.50 -7.38
CA GLU A 223 -16.81 5.23 -7.95
C GLU A 223 -18.02 4.36 -8.24
N GLU A 224 -17.81 3.07 -8.61
CA GLU A 224 -18.91 2.22 -9.09
C GLU A 224 -19.47 1.32 -7.98
N GLU A 225 -20.79 1.16 -7.94
CA GLU A 225 -21.43 0.12 -7.13
C GLU A 225 -21.31 -1.24 -7.82
N PRO A 226 -21.03 -2.33 -7.08
CA PRO A 226 -20.97 -3.65 -7.67
C PRO A 226 -22.35 -4.10 -8.14
N GLN A 227 -22.39 -4.92 -9.19
CA GLN A 227 -23.64 -5.57 -9.60
C GLN A 227 -24.15 -6.43 -8.43
N SER A 228 -25.48 -6.38 -8.17
CA SER A 228 -26.10 -7.18 -7.12
C SER A 228 -25.79 -8.67 -7.31
N VAL A 229 -25.36 -9.35 -6.25
CA VAL A 229 -25.07 -10.80 -6.29
C VAL A 229 -26.32 -11.60 -6.67
N ARG A 230 -27.51 -11.12 -6.28
CA ARG A 230 -28.80 -11.77 -6.61
C ARG A 230 -29.23 -11.52 -8.06
N SER A 231 -28.77 -10.47 -8.70
CA SER A 231 -29.00 -10.29 -10.14
C SER A 231 -28.20 -11.28 -10.99
N ILE A 232 -27.08 -11.80 -10.44
CA ILE A 232 -26.23 -12.80 -11.09
C ILE A 232 -26.70 -14.22 -10.71
N VAL A 233 -26.93 -14.45 -9.41
CA VAL A 233 -27.37 -15.74 -8.85
C VAL A 233 -28.64 -15.51 -8.01
N PRO A 234 -29.85 -15.60 -8.60
CA PRO A 234 -31.10 -15.26 -7.91
C PRO A 234 -31.43 -16.11 -6.68
N SER A 235 -30.81 -17.29 -6.56
CA SER A 235 -30.99 -18.19 -5.41
C SER A 235 -30.25 -17.73 -4.13
N ILE A 236 -29.43 -16.72 -4.21
CA ILE A 236 -28.73 -16.16 -3.02
C ILE A 236 -29.77 -15.50 -2.10
N PRO A 237 -29.79 -15.83 -0.79
CA PRO A 237 -30.71 -15.20 0.15
C PRO A 237 -30.49 -13.69 0.29
N PRO A 238 -31.56 -12.87 0.47
CA PRO A 238 -31.41 -11.41 0.64
C PRO A 238 -30.49 -10.99 1.78
N VAL A 239 -30.49 -11.75 2.88
CA VAL A 239 -29.63 -11.48 4.04
C VAL A 239 -28.15 -11.62 3.71
N VAL A 240 -27.77 -12.52 2.80
CA VAL A 240 -26.39 -12.70 2.34
C VAL A 240 -25.97 -11.53 1.44
N GLU A 241 -26.85 -11.10 0.55
CA GLU A 241 -26.61 -9.90 -0.28
C GLU A 241 -26.41 -8.65 0.58
N ALA A 242 -27.28 -8.44 1.59
CA ALA A 242 -27.14 -7.29 2.51
C ALA A 242 -25.80 -7.30 3.26
N LEU A 243 -25.32 -8.48 3.66
CA LEU A 243 -23.99 -8.63 4.28
C LEU A 243 -22.87 -8.22 3.32
N VAL A 244 -22.87 -8.74 2.07
CA VAL A 244 -21.89 -8.40 1.04
C VAL A 244 -21.89 -6.89 0.78
N THR A 245 -23.07 -6.29 0.59
CA THR A 245 -23.22 -4.84 0.36
C THR A 245 -22.61 -4.02 1.50
N ARG A 246 -22.86 -4.40 2.75
CA ARG A 246 -22.31 -3.69 3.92
C ARG A 246 -20.81 -3.86 4.03
N MET A 247 -20.25 -5.05 3.75
CA MET A 247 -18.80 -5.27 3.73
C MET A 247 -18.11 -4.44 2.65
N MET A 248 -18.77 -4.28 1.49
CA MET A 248 -18.25 -3.54 0.33
C MET A 248 -18.65 -2.05 0.30
N ALA A 249 -19.20 -1.50 1.40
CA ALA A 249 -19.50 -0.08 1.50
C ALA A 249 -18.25 0.78 1.20
N LYS A 250 -18.42 1.85 0.38
CA LYS A 250 -17.30 2.70 -0.03
C LYS A 250 -16.68 3.43 1.18
N GLU A 251 -17.53 3.93 2.06
CA GLU A 251 -17.09 4.59 3.29
C GLU A 251 -16.70 3.55 4.35
N PRO A 252 -15.44 3.59 4.87
CA PRO A 252 -14.97 2.62 5.87
C PRO A 252 -15.82 2.59 7.15
N ALA A 253 -16.38 3.73 7.56
CA ALA A 253 -17.22 3.83 8.76
C ALA A 253 -18.50 2.99 8.69
N LEU A 254 -19.04 2.75 7.49
CA LEU A 254 -20.25 1.94 7.28
C LEU A 254 -19.97 0.43 7.31
N ARG A 255 -18.70 0.02 7.21
CA ARG A 255 -18.31 -1.39 7.29
C ARG A 255 -18.24 -1.83 8.75
N PRO A 256 -18.62 -3.08 9.08
CA PRO A 256 -18.40 -3.63 10.42
C PRO A 256 -16.90 -3.68 10.74
N ASP A 257 -16.53 -3.66 12.01
CA ASP A 257 -15.20 -4.11 12.38
C ASP A 257 -15.11 -5.65 12.29
N SER A 258 -13.90 -6.20 12.30
CA SER A 258 -13.72 -7.65 12.08
C SER A 258 -14.35 -8.53 13.17
N ARG A 259 -14.47 -8.05 14.41
CA ARG A 259 -15.15 -8.77 15.51
C ARG A 259 -16.66 -8.81 15.28
N LEU A 260 -17.24 -7.65 14.98
CA LEU A 260 -18.67 -7.55 14.63
C LEU A 260 -18.98 -8.36 13.38
N LEU A 261 -18.07 -8.35 12.38
CA LEU A 261 -18.24 -9.13 11.15
C LEU A 261 -18.39 -10.63 11.43
N VAL A 262 -17.61 -11.21 12.38
CA VAL A 262 -17.77 -12.62 12.77
C VAL A 262 -19.17 -12.88 13.32
N GLN A 263 -19.70 -11.97 14.15
CA GLN A 263 -21.05 -12.07 14.70
C GLN A 263 -22.12 -11.92 13.61
N ASP A 264 -21.93 -10.97 12.69
CA ASP A 264 -22.86 -10.74 11.58
C ASP A 264 -22.93 -11.93 10.64
N ILE A 265 -21.79 -12.54 10.28
CA ILE A 265 -21.76 -13.76 9.47
C ILE A 265 -22.46 -14.90 10.19
N THR A 266 -22.17 -15.10 11.49
CA THR A 266 -22.81 -16.14 12.30
C THR A 266 -24.33 -15.96 12.35
N ARG A 267 -24.80 -14.73 12.53
CA ARG A 267 -26.24 -14.40 12.51
C ARG A 267 -26.85 -14.68 11.14
N THR A 268 -26.14 -14.32 10.06
CA THR A 268 -26.58 -14.60 8.68
C THR A 268 -26.70 -16.10 8.42
N GLU A 269 -25.74 -16.91 8.91
CA GLU A 269 -25.82 -18.38 8.87
C GLU A 269 -27.05 -18.93 9.62
N GLN A 270 -27.38 -18.39 10.79
CA GLN A 270 -28.53 -18.76 11.58
C GLN A 270 -29.85 -18.41 10.87
N MET A 271 -29.97 -17.19 10.35
CA MET A 271 -31.14 -16.77 9.56
C MET A 271 -31.38 -17.66 8.33
N MET A 272 -30.32 -18.09 7.65
CA MET A 272 -30.42 -19.03 6.53
C MET A 272 -30.94 -20.42 6.93
N ARG A 273 -30.69 -20.85 8.17
CA ARG A 273 -31.19 -22.14 8.70
C ARG A 273 -32.65 -22.07 9.17
N GLY A 274 -33.26 -20.88 9.10
CA GLY A 274 -34.65 -20.69 9.56
C GLY A 274 -34.79 -20.54 11.07
N ASP A 275 -33.71 -20.14 11.75
CA ASP A 275 -33.69 -19.92 13.20
C ASP A 275 -34.38 -18.59 13.53
N THR A 276 -35.69 -18.65 13.80
CA THR A 276 -36.55 -17.46 14.00
C THR A 276 -36.15 -16.63 15.22
N ALA A 277 -35.42 -17.18 16.19
CA ALA A 277 -34.86 -16.43 17.31
C ALA A 277 -33.83 -15.37 16.86
N ALA A 278 -33.14 -15.60 15.75
CA ALA A 278 -32.20 -14.65 15.16
C ALA A 278 -32.89 -13.45 14.45
N MET A 279 -34.15 -13.58 14.07
CA MET A 279 -34.92 -12.50 13.43
C MET A 279 -35.32 -11.38 14.39
N HIS A 280 -35.54 -11.71 15.67
CA HIS A 280 -36.03 -10.74 16.66
C HIS A 280 -34.95 -9.78 17.21
N THR A 281 -33.68 -9.94 16.81
CA THR A 281 -32.58 -9.08 17.24
C THR A 281 -32.09 -8.09 16.19
N PHE A 282 -32.74 -8.04 15.02
CA PHE A 282 -32.38 -7.11 13.98
C PHE A 282 -33.48 -6.08 13.73
N ASP A 283 -33.51 -5.07 14.60
CA ASP A 283 -34.12 -3.79 14.29
C ASP A 283 -32.99 -2.75 14.36
N PRO A 284 -32.56 -2.17 13.25
CA PRO A 284 -31.54 -1.13 13.27
C PRO A 284 -31.99 0.16 14.00
N ASP A 285 -33.31 0.31 14.21
CA ASP A 285 -33.92 1.43 14.91
C ASP A 285 -34.53 1.03 16.27
N ALA A 286 -34.34 -0.24 16.71
CA ALA A 286 -34.86 -0.67 18.01
C ALA A 286 -34.09 0.03 19.14
N THR A 287 -34.73 0.99 19.75
CA THR A 287 -34.33 1.49 21.06
C THR A 287 -34.43 0.34 22.06
N ARG A 288 -33.28 -0.17 22.50
CA ARG A 288 -33.24 -1.25 23.49
C ARG A 288 -33.86 -0.73 24.79
N VAL A 289 -35.00 -1.28 25.16
CA VAL A 289 -35.59 -1.01 26.47
C VAL A 289 -34.71 -1.69 27.51
N LEU A 290 -33.88 -0.94 28.18
CA LEU A 290 -33.01 -1.42 29.26
C LEU A 290 -33.88 -1.76 30.46
N SER A 291 -33.55 -2.85 31.18
CA SER A 291 -34.14 -3.12 32.45
C SER A 291 -33.76 -1.98 33.45
N PRO A 292 -34.58 -1.73 34.49
CA PRO A 292 -34.26 -0.65 35.42
C PRO A 292 -32.87 -0.82 36.11
N VAL A 293 -32.37 -2.04 36.22
CA VAL A 293 -31.04 -2.33 36.76
C VAL A 293 -29.93 -2.00 35.76
N GLU A 294 -30.08 -2.40 34.48
CA GLU A 294 -29.13 -2.05 33.41
C GLU A 294 -29.09 -0.55 33.14
N ALA A 295 -30.23 0.14 33.25
CA ALA A 295 -30.30 1.59 33.09
C ALA A 295 -29.57 2.33 34.23
N GLN A 296 -29.60 1.78 35.48
CA GLN A 296 -28.85 2.35 36.58
C GLN A 296 -27.35 2.13 36.49
N GLU A 297 -26.92 0.93 36.04
CA GLU A 297 -25.49 0.64 35.82
C GLU A 297 -24.90 1.47 34.67
N ILE A 298 -25.64 1.64 33.57
CA ILE A 298 -25.20 2.49 32.44
C ILE A 298 -25.21 3.97 32.83
N GLY A 299 -26.18 4.42 33.61
CA GLY A 299 -26.22 5.78 34.15
C GLY A 299 -25.01 6.10 35.03
N ALA A 300 -24.66 5.18 35.93
CA ALA A 300 -23.48 5.32 36.77
C ALA A 300 -22.14 5.29 36.01
N ILE A 301 -22.06 4.49 34.92
CA ILE A 301 -20.90 4.44 34.04
C ILE A 301 -20.85 5.73 33.22
N ALA A 302 -21.97 6.23 32.70
CA ALA A 302 -22.02 7.46 31.92
C ALA A 302 -21.65 8.69 32.75
N GLU A 303 -22.11 8.78 34.01
CA GLU A 303 -21.72 9.85 34.93
C GLU A 303 -20.21 9.80 35.28
N ALA A 304 -19.64 8.59 35.44
CA ALA A 304 -18.19 8.43 35.64
C ALA A 304 -17.36 8.76 34.39
N GLU A 305 -17.84 8.40 33.20
CA GLU A 305 -17.20 8.74 31.92
C GLU A 305 -17.36 10.23 31.57
N GLU A 306 -18.47 10.89 31.97
CA GLU A 306 -18.62 12.35 31.80
C GLU A 306 -17.67 13.12 32.73
N GLU A 307 -17.50 12.71 33.99
CA GLU A 307 -16.52 13.32 34.90
C GLU A 307 -15.07 13.10 34.44
N GLU A 308 -14.73 11.92 33.94
CA GLU A 308 -13.40 11.60 33.42
C GLU A 308 -13.14 12.32 32.09
N ASN A 309 -14.12 12.39 31.18
CA ASN A 309 -14.05 13.14 29.93
C ASN A 309 -13.97 14.65 30.15
N GLU A 310 -14.74 15.23 31.10
CA GLU A 310 -14.62 16.65 31.45
C GLU A 310 -13.24 16.99 32.04
N ALA A 311 -12.64 16.09 32.82
CA ALA A 311 -11.30 16.26 33.36
C ALA A 311 -10.22 16.12 32.27
N GLU A 312 -10.37 15.14 31.37
CA GLU A 312 -9.48 14.98 30.21
C GLU A 312 -9.63 16.11 29.19
N GLU A 313 -10.86 16.57 28.91
CA GLU A 313 -11.10 17.65 27.99
C GLU A 313 -10.52 18.98 28.49
N LYS A 314 -10.66 19.29 29.77
CA LYS A 314 -10.02 20.46 30.40
C LYS A 314 -8.49 20.38 30.38
N SER A 315 -7.92 19.19 30.59
CA SER A 315 -6.47 18.93 30.46
C SER A 315 -6.01 18.99 29.01
N PHE A 316 -6.76 18.39 28.09
CA PHE A 316 -6.47 18.35 26.65
C PHE A 316 -6.53 19.75 26.02
N PHE A 317 -7.56 20.56 26.33
CA PHE A 317 -7.66 21.95 25.82
C PHE A 317 -6.55 22.84 26.38
N ARG A 318 -6.11 22.66 27.63
CA ARG A 318 -5.01 23.41 28.23
C ARG A 318 -3.67 23.06 27.59
N THR A 319 -3.43 21.76 27.34
CA THR A 319 -2.21 21.25 26.68
C THR A 319 -2.23 21.59 25.19
N ARG A 320 -3.39 21.54 24.55
CA ARG A 320 -3.57 21.86 23.12
C ARG A 320 -3.37 23.34 22.84
N LYS A 321 -3.89 24.24 23.70
CA LYS A 321 -3.63 25.70 23.58
C LYS A 321 -2.16 26.02 23.74
N PHE A 322 -1.46 25.34 24.65
CA PHE A 322 0.00 25.50 24.82
C PHE A 322 0.77 24.96 23.61
N LYS A 323 0.43 23.78 23.12
CA LYS A 323 1.03 23.22 21.89
C LYS A 323 0.70 24.07 20.66
N PHE A 324 -0.54 24.58 20.53
CA PHE A 324 -0.90 25.48 19.44
C PHE A 324 -0.14 26.81 19.53
N GLY A 325 0.03 27.38 20.71
CA GLY A 325 0.84 28.60 20.94
C GLY A 325 2.31 28.36 20.55
N LEU A 326 2.88 27.22 20.94
CA LEU A 326 4.25 26.86 20.59
C LEU A 326 4.44 26.63 19.09
N VAL A 327 3.49 25.91 18.44
CA VAL A 327 3.50 25.70 16.98
C VAL A 327 3.33 27.03 16.23
N LEU A 328 2.48 27.93 16.72
CA LEU A 328 2.29 29.26 16.11
C LEU A 328 3.56 30.10 16.21
N ILE A 329 4.27 30.08 17.35
CA ILE A 329 5.54 30.77 17.54
C ILE A 329 6.63 30.19 16.63
N LEU A 330 6.70 28.84 16.52
CA LEU A 330 7.65 28.16 15.62
C LEU A 330 7.33 28.44 14.14
N MET A 331 6.03 28.47 13.76
CA MET A 331 5.63 28.86 12.41
C MET A 331 5.96 30.33 12.12
N LEU A 332 5.70 31.23 13.06
CA LEU A 332 6.02 32.65 12.90
C LEU A 332 7.54 32.86 12.77
N GLY A 333 8.35 32.13 13.57
CA GLY A 333 9.80 32.11 13.47
C GLY A 333 10.30 31.53 12.14
N PHE A 334 9.67 30.46 11.68
CA PHE A 334 9.97 29.85 10.38
C PHE A 334 9.62 30.77 9.21
N PHE A 335 8.43 31.38 9.24
CA PHE A 335 7.99 32.32 8.18
C PHE A 335 8.84 33.59 8.18
N THR A 336 9.21 34.14 9.34
CA THR A 336 10.12 35.30 9.39
C THR A 336 11.52 34.94 8.91
N GLY A 337 12.08 33.79 9.29
CA GLY A 337 13.35 33.28 8.77
C GLY A 337 13.30 32.99 7.27
N PHE A 338 12.21 32.40 6.80
CA PHE A 338 11.97 32.12 5.38
C PHE A 338 11.85 33.44 4.57
N PHE A 339 11.07 34.43 5.03
CA PHE A 339 10.95 35.71 4.35
C PHE A 339 12.27 36.52 4.34
N LEU A 340 13.04 36.48 5.42
CA LEU A 340 14.36 37.11 5.46
C LEU A 340 15.39 36.41 4.56
N SER A 341 15.27 35.08 4.40
CA SER A 341 16.14 34.30 3.50
C SER A 341 15.70 34.41 2.05
N PHE A 342 14.38 34.43 1.78
CA PHE A 342 13.82 34.53 0.44
C PHE A 342 13.86 35.96 -0.13
N GLY A 343 13.89 36.98 0.73
CA GLY A 343 14.05 38.37 0.29
C GLY A 343 15.38 38.64 -0.44
N LYS A 344 16.45 37.88 -0.10
CA LYS A 344 17.71 37.87 -0.85
C LYS A 344 17.66 37.12 -2.18
N PHE A 345 16.72 36.23 -2.36
CA PHE A 345 16.60 35.42 -3.59
C PHE A 345 15.82 36.13 -4.70
N TRP A 346 14.99 37.13 -4.35
CA TRP A 346 14.18 37.87 -5.34
C TRP A 346 14.77 39.22 -5.76
N SER A 347 15.86 39.67 -5.16
CA SER A 347 16.61 40.85 -5.58
C SER A 347 17.89 40.48 -6.36
N SER A 348 17.80 39.52 -7.28
CA SER A 348 18.89 39.28 -8.22
C SER A 348 18.95 40.41 -9.23
N VAL A 349 20.00 41.20 -9.18
CA VAL A 349 20.32 42.26 -10.17
C VAL A 349 20.39 41.60 -11.55
N GLU A 350 19.59 42.04 -12.49
CA GLU A 350 19.69 41.64 -13.88
C GLU A 350 20.79 42.49 -14.56
N ILE A 351 21.74 41.84 -15.19
CA ILE A 351 22.86 42.44 -15.90
C ILE A 351 22.65 42.23 -17.39
N ALA A 352 22.84 43.28 -18.18
CA ALA A 352 22.82 43.17 -19.66
C ALA A 352 24.14 42.53 -20.12
N VAL A 353 24.10 41.48 -20.93
CA VAL A 353 25.26 40.80 -21.49
C VAL A 353 26.03 41.78 -22.39
N PRO A 354 27.32 42.07 -22.08
CA PRO A 354 28.11 42.96 -22.95
C PRO A 354 28.44 42.31 -24.27
N ASP A 355 28.66 43.15 -25.32
CA ASP A 355 29.08 42.69 -26.64
C ASP A 355 30.59 42.39 -26.61
N VAL A 356 30.92 41.13 -26.87
CA VAL A 356 32.30 40.66 -26.98
C VAL A 356 32.66 40.13 -28.34
N THR A 357 31.76 40.22 -29.33
CA THR A 357 32.01 39.84 -30.73
C THR A 357 33.12 40.68 -31.30
N GLY A 358 33.99 40.10 -32.13
CA GLY A 358 35.16 40.77 -32.73
C GLY A 358 36.32 41.08 -31.78
N LYS A 359 36.22 40.69 -30.48
CA LYS A 359 37.31 40.90 -29.53
C LYS A 359 38.19 39.65 -29.38
N GLN A 360 39.44 39.85 -28.92
CA GLN A 360 40.31 38.73 -28.59
C GLN A 360 39.76 37.96 -27.38
N LEU A 361 39.97 36.66 -27.37
CA LEU A 361 39.45 35.74 -26.31
C LEU A 361 39.80 36.23 -24.88
N THR A 362 41.03 36.68 -24.67
CA THR A 362 41.50 37.18 -23.35
C THR A 362 40.72 38.41 -22.88
N LEU A 363 40.49 39.36 -23.78
CA LEU A 363 39.74 40.59 -23.52
C LEU A 363 38.22 40.30 -23.35
N ALA A 364 37.70 39.43 -24.18
CA ALA A 364 36.27 39.00 -24.09
C ALA A 364 35.99 38.34 -22.73
N ARG A 365 36.87 37.45 -22.26
CA ARG A 365 36.76 36.79 -20.98
C ARG A 365 36.78 37.80 -19.84
N GLN A 366 37.76 38.75 -19.84
CA GLN A 366 37.86 39.77 -18.83
C GLN A 366 36.61 40.65 -18.72
N ILE A 367 36.05 41.10 -19.87
CA ILE A 367 34.83 41.92 -19.92
C ILE A 367 33.64 41.21 -19.31
N LEU A 368 33.49 39.90 -19.53
CA LEU A 368 32.38 39.12 -19.03
C LEU A 368 32.56 38.82 -17.52
N GLU A 369 33.77 38.49 -17.09
CA GLU A 369 34.10 38.22 -15.67
C GLU A 369 33.99 39.48 -14.80
N ASP A 370 34.36 40.66 -15.33
CA ASP A 370 34.20 41.97 -14.67
C ASP A 370 32.69 42.29 -14.40
N GLN A 371 31.78 41.71 -15.16
CA GLN A 371 30.34 41.81 -14.99
C GLN A 371 29.75 40.60 -14.17
N HIS A 372 30.60 39.87 -13.48
CA HIS A 372 30.20 38.67 -12.67
C HIS A 372 29.50 37.60 -13.49
N LEU A 373 29.81 37.45 -14.79
CA LEU A 373 29.33 36.41 -15.68
C LEU A 373 30.38 35.32 -15.86
N ARG A 374 29.94 34.07 -15.93
CA ARG A 374 30.82 32.92 -16.20
C ARG A 374 31.02 32.74 -17.68
N VAL A 375 32.21 32.35 -18.11
CA VAL A 375 32.55 32.22 -19.55
C VAL A 375 32.84 30.75 -19.87
N THR A 376 32.17 30.25 -20.90
CA THR A 376 32.51 28.99 -21.56
C THR A 376 32.96 29.29 -23.00
N VAL A 377 34.07 28.70 -23.40
CA VAL A 377 34.64 28.88 -24.72
C VAL A 377 34.31 27.67 -25.59
N ALA A 378 33.71 27.90 -26.76
CA ALA A 378 33.55 26.93 -27.81
C ALA A 378 34.35 27.40 -29.05
N GLU A 379 34.93 26.47 -29.75
CA GLU A 379 35.73 26.75 -30.94
C GLU A 379 34.88 26.56 -32.22
N THR A 380 35.07 27.43 -33.19
CA THR A 380 34.36 27.37 -34.48
C THR A 380 35.29 27.68 -35.63
N TYR A 381 35.02 27.13 -36.79
CA TYR A 381 35.77 27.47 -38.02
C TYR A 381 35.09 28.65 -38.70
N ASP A 382 35.84 29.72 -38.94
CA ASP A 382 35.40 30.87 -39.72
C ASP A 382 36.59 31.49 -40.48
N ALA A 383 36.59 31.36 -41.82
CA ALA A 383 37.66 31.84 -42.66
C ALA A 383 37.73 33.38 -42.75
N SER A 384 36.67 34.09 -42.37
CA SER A 384 36.58 35.54 -42.42
C SER A 384 37.11 36.23 -41.15
N VAL A 385 37.23 35.45 -40.04
CA VAL A 385 37.64 35.97 -38.71
C VAL A 385 39.00 35.39 -38.32
N PRO A 386 39.98 36.21 -37.92
CA PRO A 386 41.27 35.72 -37.51
C PRO A 386 41.21 34.76 -36.30
N VAL A 387 42.17 33.84 -36.21
CA VAL A 387 42.27 32.87 -35.11
C VAL A 387 42.33 33.60 -33.75
N GLY A 388 41.57 33.13 -32.76
CA GLY A 388 41.51 33.66 -31.40
C GLY A 388 40.59 34.86 -31.20
N ILE A 389 39.81 35.24 -32.24
CA ILE A 389 38.77 36.28 -32.16
C ILE A 389 37.42 35.65 -31.96
N VAL A 390 36.56 36.28 -31.15
CA VAL A 390 35.18 35.85 -30.88
C VAL A 390 34.32 36.12 -32.13
N VAL A 391 33.73 35.07 -32.67
CA VAL A 391 32.82 35.10 -33.82
C VAL A 391 31.40 35.43 -33.37
N SER A 392 30.94 34.78 -32.33
CA SER A 392 29.58 34.97 -31.78
C SER A 392 29.52 34.65 -30.30
N GLN A 393 28.45 35.05 -29.67
CA GLN A 393 28.18 34.79 -28.24
C GLN A 393 26.74 34.37 -28.01
N THR A 394 26.50 33.55 -26.99
CA THR A 394 25.17 33.11 -26.54
C THR A 394 25.09 33.19 -25.02
N PRO A 395 24.13 33.94 -24.43
CA PRO A 395 23.11 34.79 -25.09
C PRO A 395 23.68 35.99 -25.84
N GLU A 396 22.87 36.57 -26.73
CA GLU A 396 23.24 37.74 -27.53
C GLU A 396 23.50 38.97 -26.64
N ALA A 397 24.33 39.91 -27.14
CA ALA A 397 24.59 41.18 -26.50
C ALA A 397 23.29 41.95 -26.18
N GLY A 398 23.21 42.56 -24.99
CA GLY A 398 22.04 43.27 -24.50
C GLY A 398 20.97 42.41 -23.85
N THR A 399 21.05 41.07 -23.92
CA THR A 399 20.15 40.18 -23.21
C THR A 399 20.31 40.34 -21.69
N LYS A 400 19.22 40.52 -20.94
CA LYS A 400 19.25 40.58 -19.49
C LYS A 400 19.36 39.20 -18.88
N VAL A 401 20.39 38.98 -18.09
CA VAL A 401 20.67 37.70 -17.39
C VAL A 401 20.95 37.96 -15.91
N LYS A 402 20.79 36.94 -15.10
CA LYS A 402 21.17 36.99 -13.67
C LYS A 402 22.69 36.90 -13.53
N GLU A 403 23.20 37.45 -12.43
CA GLU A 403 24.61 37.24 -12.03
C GLU A 403 24.99 35.75 -12.04
N GLU A 404 26.26 35.46 -12.29
CA GLU A 404 26.82 34.12 -12.44
C GLU A 404 26.23 33.28 -13.61
N ARG A 405 25.44 33.86 -14.51
CA ARG A 405 24.99 33.17 -15.73
C ARG A 405 26.18 32.86 -16.60
N THR A 406 26.20 31.66 -17.19
CA THR A 406 27.23 31.25 -18.14
C THR A 406 26.94 31.81 -19.53
N ILE A 407 27.92 32.50 -20.13
CA ILE A 407 27.93 33.01 -21.51
C ILE A 407 28.86 32.12 -22.31
N THR A 408 28.35 31.54 -23.40
CA THR A 408 29.17 30.76 -24.31
C THR A 408 29.67 31.69 -25.43
N ILE A 409 30.98 31.78 -25.59
CA ILE A 409 31.64 32.53 -26.70
C ILE A 409 32.23 31.54 -27.68
N TYR A 410 31.97 31.77 -28.95
CA TYR A 410 32.51 30.98 -30.07
C TYR A 410 33.72 31.69 -30.65
N VAL A 411 34.88 31.04 -30.64
CA VAL A 411 36.17 31.62 -31.04
C VAL A 411 36.65 30.98 -32.32
N SER A 412 37.09 31.82 -33.27
CA SER A 412 37.58 31.37 -34.56
C SER A 412 38.87 30.55 -34.45
N LYS A 413 38.92 29.44 -35.19
CA LYS A 413 40.12 28.65 -35.52
C LYS A 413 40.70 28.98 -36.91
N GLY A 414 40.15 29.96 -37.62
CA GLY A 414 40.49 30.22 -38.99
C GLY A 414 39.70 29.38 -40.01
N GLY A 415 40.14 29.34 -41.25
CA GLY A 415 39.54 28.46 -42.25
C GLY A 415 39.86 26.99 -41.98
N GLU A 416 38.92 26.09 -42.36
CA GLU A 416 39.16 24.66 -42.36
C GLU A 416 40.34 24.36 -43.31
N GLU A 417 41.42 23.75 -42.78
CA GLU A 417 42.45 23.18 -43.70
C GLU A 417 41.84 21.94 -44.36
N LEU A 418 41.70 22.01 -45.72
CA LEU A 418 41.30 20.90 -46.59
C LEU A 418 42.35 19.80 -46.62
#